data_ad0f987fd85af9294bf6f1c2c96785a9
#
_entry.id   ad0f987fd85af9294bf6f1c2c96785a9
#
_cell.length_a   1.000
_cell.length_b   1.000
_cell.length_c   1.000
_cell.angle_alpha   90.00
_cell.angle_beta   90.00
_cell.angle_gamma   90.00
#
_symmetry.space_group_name_H-M   'P 1'
#
loop_
_entity.id
_entity.type
_entity.pdbx_description
1 polymer ?
#
loop_
_entity_poly.entity_id
_entity_poly.type
_entity_poly.pdbx_seq_one_letter_code
_entity_poly.pdbx_strand_id
1 'polypeptide(L)'
;MSLSNESALMDSLNPDHPPLIETPAPRVWKFWGTALWGIAIFAAMFVGQIGAIVYLVWVARDPIDLASLQHVGGEPASLAFSVTMGLPATLAAVWLAIRIKKASFVDYLALYWPSWKQLLFGAVGLILIVVAWETMSRSLGREATPGFMTDLLKSGRDKDAALMLLFAFSVAAPMSEEVLARGFLYRGWSASFLRVPGAIILSSLLWTVVHLQYDLYFLAEVFSIGLWFGYMRYRSNSLWLTIVLHALNNLTAVVLTMWLGS
;
A
#
# COMPACT_ATOMS: atom_id res chain seq x y z
N MET A 1 -4.54 -10.59 -46.23
CA MET A 1 -5.57 -9.62 -45.80
C MET A 1 -6.78 -10.44 -45.41
N SER A 2 -7.17 -10.51 -44.14
CA SER A 2 -8.19 -11.46 -43.68
C SER A 2 -9.59 -10.86 -43.88
N LEU A 3 -10.57 -11.68 -44.17
CA LEU A 3 -11.99 -11.34 -44.37
C LEU A 3 -12.62 -10.56 -43.20
N SER A 4 -11.98 -10.59 -42.01
CA SER A 4 -12.38 -9.83 -40.81
C SER A 4 -12.11 -8.32 -40.91
N ASN A 5 -11.14 -7.89 -41.74
CA ASN A 5 -10.83 -6.47 -41.91
C ASN A 5 -11.75 -5.78 -42.93
N GLU A 6 -12.28 -6.53 -43.90
CA GLU A 6 -13.20 -6.00 -44.92
C GLU A 6 -14.61 -5.80 -44.33
N SER A 7 -15.09 -6.70 -43.47
CA SER A 7 -16.39 -6.53 -42.81
C SER A 7 -16.40 -5.33 -41.82
N ALA A 8 -15.30 -5.11 -41.10
CA ALA A 8 -15.16 -3.95 -40.21
C ALA A 8 -15.08 -2.62 -41.00
N LEU A 9 -14.50 -2.64 -42.19
CA LEU A 9 -14.42 -1.45 -43.05
C LEU A 9 -15.78 -1.13 -43.69
N MET A 10 -16.56 -2.16 -44.09
CA MET A 10 -17.90 -1.99 -44.63
C MET A 10 -18.91 -1.50 -43.59
N ASP A 11 -18.79 -1.96 -42.32
CA ASP A 11 -19.61 -1.47 -41.21
C ASP A 11 -19.31 0.01 -40.87
N SER A 12 -18.04 0.45 -41.02
CA SER A 12 -17.64 1.84 -40.75
C SER A 12 -18.15 2.83 -41.82
N LEU A 13 -18.58 2.36 -42.97
CA LEU A 13 -19.10 3.17 -44.07
C LEU A 13 -20.63 3.24 -44.08
N ASN A 14 -21.32 2.58 -43.17
CA ASN A 14 -22.77 2.64 -43.05
C ASN A 14 -23.20 3.94 -42.34
N PRO A 15 -23.91 4.88 -43.03
CA PRO A 15 -24.30 6.16 -42.45
C PRO A 15 -25.28 6.04 -41.27
N ASP A 16 -25.90 4.88 -41.07
CA ASP A 16 -26.82 4.61 -39.97
C ASP A 16 -26.13 4.10 -38.66
N HIS A 17 -24.83 3.79 -38.73
CA HIS A 17 -24.04 3.46 -37.54
C HIS A 17 -23.38 4.71 -36.98
N PRO A 18 -23.64 5.08 -35.72
CA PRO A 18 -22.89 6.15 -35.09
C PRO A 18 -21.39 5.79 -35.12
N PRO A 19 -20.50 6.76 -35.43
CA PRO A 19 -19.07 6.51 -35.48
C PRO A 19 -18.63 5.86 -34.15
N LEU A 20 -17.85 4.78 -34.24
CA LEU A 20 -17.25 4.13 -33.09
C LEU A 20 -16.47 5.20 -32.32
N ILE A 21 -17.01 5.65 -31.18
CA ILE A 21 -16.30 6.56 -30.29
C ILE A 21 -15.12 5.73 -29.75
N GLU A 22 -13.96 5.86 -30.39
CA GLU A 22 -12.73 5.32 -29.83
C GLU A 22 -12.52 5.93 -28.46
N THR A 23 -12.71 5.14 -27.41
CA THR A 23 -12.38 5.59 -26.05
C THR A 23 -10.89 5.88 -26.00
N PRO A 24 -10.48 7.12 -25.65
CA PRO A 24 -9.06 7.45 -25.61
C PRO A 24 -8.30 6.47 -24.74
N ALA A 25 -7.13 6.03 -25.19
CA ALA A 25 -6.28 5.15 -24.41
C ALA A 25 -6.07 5.72 -23.00
N PRO A 26 -6.14 4.88 -21.95
CA PRO A 26 -6.04 5.35 -20.58
C PRO A 26 -4.73 6.10 -20.35
N ARG A 27 -4.82 7.32 -19.82
CA ARG A 27 -3.68 8.21 -19.53
C ARG A 27 -2.94 7.73 -18.29
N VAL A 28 -2.16 6.65 -18.41
CA VAL A 28 -1.38 6.08 -17.31
C VAL A 28 0.13 6.19 -17.58
N TRP A 29 0.93 6.23 -16.52
CA TRP A 29 2.36 6.03 -16.61
C TRP A 29 2.62 4.56 -17.00
N LYS A 30 3.51 4.32 -17.96
CA LYS A 30 3.99 2.96 -18.27
C LYS A 30 5.17 2.62 -17.37
N PHE A 31 5.86 1.52 -17.64
CA PHE A 31 6.87 0.93 -16.74
C PHE A 31 7.85 1.96 -16.15
N TRP A 32 8.65 2.62 -16.96
CA TRP A 32 9.67 3.55 -16.47
C TRP A 32 9.11 4.80 -15.79
N GLY A 33 8.06 5.38 -16.34
CA GLY A 33 7.40 6.51 -15.71
C GLY A 33 6.79 6.15 -14.36
N THR A 34 6.21 4.94 -14.24
CA THR A 34 5.70 4.42 -12.96
C THR A 34 6.83 4.17 -11.97
N ALA A 35 7.95 3.58 -12.41
CA ALA A 35 9.10 3.32 -11.55
C ALA A 35 9.72 4.62 -11.01
N LEU A 36 9.97 5.61 -11.87
CA LEU A 36 10.54 6.91 -11.46
C LEU A 36 9.61 7.67 -10.52
N TRP A 37 8.32 7.74 -10.83
CA TRP A 37 7.36 8.35 -9.92
C TRP A 37 7.19 7.54 -8.64
N GLY A 38 7.24 6.20 -8.70
CA GLY A 38 7.23 5.34 -7.53
C GLY A 38 8.35 5.67 -6.55
N ILE A 39 9.59 5.84 -7.06
CA ILE A 39 10.72 6.29 -6.25
C ILE A 39 10.47 7.68 -5.66
N ALA A 40 9.96 8.63 -6.45
CA ALA A 40 9.68 9.99 -5.98
C ALA A 40 8.58 10.02 -4.90
N ILE A 41 7.51 9.22 -5.06
CA ILE A 41 6.43 9.11 -4.07
C ILE A 41 6.94 8.45 -2.78
N PHE A 42 7.74 7.41 -2.90
CA PHE A 42 8.39 6.75 -1.77
C PHE A 42 9.31 7.72 -1.02
N ALA A 43 10.14 8.47 -1.74
CA ALA A 43 10.99 9.50 -1.15
C ALA A 43 10.16 10.59 -0.46
N ALA A 44 9.06 11.04 -1.06
CA ALA A 44 8.16 12.03 -0.45
C ALA A 44 7.54 11.51 0.86
N MET A 45 7.15 10.23 0.92
CA MET A 45 6.67 9.61 2.15
C MET A 45 7.71 9.71 3.27
N PHE A 46 8.97 9.34 2.99
CA PHE A 46 10.05 9.45 3.98
C PHE A 46 10.40 10.89 4.34
N VAL A 47 10.36 11.82 3.38
CA VAL A 47 10.54 13.25 3.66
C VAL A 47 9.47 13.74 4.63
N GLY A 48 8.21 13.31 4.46
CA GLY A 48 7.12 13.62 5.40
C GLY A 48 7.38 13.05 6.80
N GLN A 49 7.83 11.80 6.88
CA GLN A 49 8.14 11.12 8.14
C GLN A 49 9.34 11.76 8.86
N ILE A 50 10.44 11.96 8.16
CA ILE A 50 11.65 12.58 8.72
C ILE A 50 11.36 14.05 9.12
N GLY A 51 10.63 14.79 8.28
CA GLY A 51 10.22 16.15 8.58
C GLY A 51 9.40 16.25 9.87
N ALA A 52 8.56 15.26 10.16
CA ALA A 52 7.81 15.17 11.40
C ALA A 52 8.74 14.98 12.62
N ILE A 53 9.75 14.11 12.52
CA ILE A 53 10.73 13.91 13.59
C ILE A 53 11.57 15.17 13.80
N VAL A 54 12.06 15.80 12.73
CA VAL A 54 12.81 17.07 12.81
C VAL A 54 11.97 18.15 13.49
N TYR A 55 10.68 18.24 13.13
CA TYR A 55 9.75 19.17 13.78
C TYR A 55 9.62 18.92 15.30
N LEU A 56 9.50 17.65 15.72
CA LEU A 56 9.40 17.31 17.13
C LEU A 56 10.69 17.64 17.89
N VAL A 57 11.87 17.37 17.34
CA VAL A 57 13.17 17.77 17.91
C VAL A 57 13.26 19.29 18.05
N TRP A 58 12.83 20.03 17.02
CA TRP A 58 12.81 21.49 17.06
C TRP A 58 11.86 22.05 18.13
N VAL A 59 10.66 21.46 18.29
CA VAL A 59 9.69 21.86 19.34
C VAL A 59 10.23 21.56 20.73
N ALA A 60 10.94 20.43 20.90
CA ALA A 60 11.59 20.07 22.16
C ALA A 60 12.79 20.98 22.51
N ARG A 61 13.23 21.82 21.55
CA ARG A 61 14.42 22.67 21.65
C ARG A 61 15.73 21.90 21.82
N ASP A 62 15.75 20.65 21.38
CA ASP A 62 16.94 19.84 21.33
C ASP A 62 17.82 20.20 20.09
N PRO A 63 19.14 19.95 20.15
CA PRO A 63 19.98 20.08 18.96
C PRO A 63 19.47 19.20 17.82
N ILE A 64 19.47 19.72 16.60
CA ILE A 64 19.12 18.93 15.41
C ILE A 64 20.37 18.14 14.98
N ASP A 65 20.65 17.06 15.69
CA ASP A 65 21.72 16.12 15.41
C ASP A 65 21.20 14.66 15.33
N LEU A 66 22.07 13.74 14.94
CA LEU A 66 21.69 12.35 14.73
C LEU A 66 21.20 11.70 16.06
N ALA A 67 21.80 12.04 17.20
CA ALA A 67 21.43 11.45 18.48
C ALA A 67 20.01 11.87 18.90
N SER A 68 19.69 13.16 18.79
CA SER A 68 18.36 13.69 19.09
C SER A 68 17.30 13.13 18.13
N LEU A 69 17.62 13.03 16.82
CA LEU A 69 16.71 12.44 15.82
C LEU A 69 16.44 10.96 16.11
N GLN A 70 17.46 10.19 16.50
CA GLN A 70 17.30 8.78 16.86
C GLN A 70 16.51 8.60 18.15
N HIS A 71 16.81 9.40 19.16
CA HIS A 71 16.10 9.37 20.45
C HIS A 71 14.62 9.69 20.28
N VAL A 72 14.30 10.84 19.68
CA VAL A 72 12.90 11.26 19.46
C VAL A 72 12.21 10.32 18.51
N GLY A 73 12.87 9.89 17.42
CA GLY A 73 12.29 8.95 16.45
C GLY A 73 12.02 7.55 16.99
N GLY A 74 12.73 7.15 18.06
CA GLY A 74 12.52 5.87 18.76
C GLY A 74 11.33 5.88 19.72
N GLU A 75 10.82 7.06 20.10
CA GLU A 75 9.67 7.16 20.98
C GLU A 75 8.36 6.77 20.26
N PRO A 76 7.52 5.91 20.86
CA PRO A 76 6.30 5.38 20.21
C PRO A 76 5.36 6.46 19.66
N ALA A 77 5.11 7.52 20.42
CA ALA A 77 4.24 8.62 20.00
C ALA A 77 4.83 9.39 18.81
N SER A 78 6.15 9.64 18.83
CA SER A 78 6.85 10.31 17.73
C SER A 78 6.88 9.48 16.47
N LEU A 79 7.08 8.17 16.59
CA LEU A 79 7.00 7.24 15.46
C LEU A 79 5.59 7.22 14.86
N ALA A 80 4.55 7.12 15.71
CA ALA A 80 3.17 7.17 15.25
C ALA A 80 2.84 8.48 14.53
N PHE A 81 3.31 9.61 15.05
CA PHE A 81 3.15 10.91 14.40
C PHE A 81 3.88 10.96 13.06
N SER A 82 5.12 10.47 13.00
CA SER A 82 5.91 10.45 11.77
C SER A 82 5.23 9.60 10.68
N VAL A 83 4.80 8.38 11.00
CA VAL A 83 4.06 7.51 10.06
C VAL A 83 2.78 8.21 9.56
N THR A 84 2.06 8.90 10.45
CA THR A 84 0.86 9.66 10.09
C THR A 84 1.18 10.79 9.11
N MET A 85 2.31 11.51 9.29
CA MET A 85 2.73 12.59 8.40
C MET A 85 3.28 12.09 7.06
N GLY A 86 3.66 10.84 6.96
CA GLY A 86 3.98 10.20 5.67
C GLY A 86 2.77 10.12 4.73
N LEU A 87 1.55 9.98 5.25
CA LEU A 87 0.33 9.86 4.44
C LEU A 87 0.05 11.11 3.59
N PRO A 88 -0.07 12.34 4.11
CA PRO A 88 -0.32 13.51 3.29
C PRO A 88 0.80 13.76 2.27
N ALA A 89 2.05 13.48 2.60
CA ALA A 89 3.17 13.58 1.66
C ALA A 89 3.03 12.58 0.50
N THR A 90 2.67 11.32 0.80
CA THR A 90 2.38 10.30 -0.22
C THR A 90 1.23 10.72 -1.13
N LEU A 91 0.11 11.15 -0.54
CA LEU A 91 -1.08 11.58 -1.30
C LEU A 91 -0.80 12.78 -2.20
N ALA A 92 -0.04 13.76 -1.72
CA ALA A 92 0.36 14.93 -2.50
C ALA A 92 1.24 14.54 -3.70
N ALA A 93 2.24 13.67 -3.50
CA ALA A 93 3.12 13.20 -4.56
C ALA A 93 2.37 12.35 -5.61
N VAL A 94 1.49 11.45 -5.18
CA VAL A 94 0.63 10.65 -6.07
C VAL A 94 -0.31 11.56 -6.85
N TRP A 95 -0.94 12.52 -6.18
CA TRP A 95 -1.82 13.50 -6.83
C TRP A 95 -1.07 14.27 -7.91
N LEU A 96 0.13 14.76 -7.62
CA LEU A 96 0.96 15.48 -8.58
C LEU A 96 1.30 14.61 -9.80
N ALA A 97 1.74 13.36 -9.58
CA ALA A 97 2.06 12.43 -10.65
C ALA A 97 0.85 12.16 -11.58
N ILE A 98 -0.33 11.97 -11.01
CA ILE A 98 -1.57 11.73 -11.76
C ILE A 98 -2.02 13.01 -12.47
N ARG A 99 -1.89 14.17 -11.83
CA ARG A 99 -2.24 15.47 -12.39
C ARG A 99 -1.42 15.81 -13.62
N ILE A 100 -0.11 15.53 -13.60
CA ILE A 100 0.79 15.71 -14.76
C ILE A 100 0.34 14.85 -15.94
N LYS A 101 -0.17 13.65 -15.70
CA LYS A 101 -0.77 12.77 -16.73
C LYS A 101 -2.15 13.26 -17.21
N LYS A 102 -2.72 14.29 -16.59
CA LYS A 102 -4.08 14.78 -16.87
C LYS A 102 -5.12 13.64 -16.76
N ALA A 103 -4.93 12.74 -15.81
CA ALA A 103 -5.84 11.63 -15.53
C ALA A 103 -6.74 11.97 -14.32
N SER A 104 -7.89 11.30 -14.22
CA SER A 104 -8.75 11.35 -13.03
C SER A 104 -8.05 10.63 -11.89
N PHE A 105 -7.96 11.25 -10.71
CA PHE A 105 -7.37 10.67 -9.52
C PHE A 105 -8.14 9.42 -9.06
N VAL A 106 -9.47 9.51 -9.06
CA VAL A 106 -10.36 8.41 -8.68
C VAL A 106 -10.21 7.22 -9.61
N ASP A 107 -10.21 7.45 -10.92
CA ASP A 107 -10.13 6.38 -11.92
C ASP A 107 -8.73 5.77 -12.00
N TYR A 108 -7.68 6.60 -11.86
CA TYR A 108 -6.31 6.11 -11.88
C TYR A 108 -6.03 5.13 -10.73
N LEU A 109 -6.45 5.51 -9.53
CA LEU A 109 -6.27 4.70 -8.33
C LEU A 109 -7.36 3.63 -8.15
N ALA A 110 -8.46 3.71 -8.93
CA ALA A 110 -9.67 2.90 -8.75
C ALA A 110 -10.25 3.02 -7.32
N LEU A 111 -10.52 4.24 -6.90
CA LEU A 111 -11.14 4.54 -5.60
C LEU A 111 -12.64 4.23 -5.62
N TYR A 112 -13.00 3.03 -6.06
CA TYR A 112 -14.37 2.52 -6.07
C TYR A 112 -14.61 1.64 -4.85
N TRP A 113 -15.79 1.75 -4.25
CA TRP A 113 -16.14 0.90 -3.10
C TRP A 113 -16.41 -0.54 -3.56
N PRO A 114 -15.87 -1.55 -2.87
CA PRO A 114 -16.08 -2.94 -3.24
C PRO A 114 -17.49 -3.43 -2.86
N SER A 115 -17.94 -4.50 -3.51
CA SER A 115 -19.13 -5.22 -3.05
C SER A 115 -18.85 -6.00 -1.76
N TRP A 116 -19.91 -6.29 -0.98
CA TRP A 116 -19.78 -7.07 0.25
C TRP A 116 -19.22 -8.49 0.00
N LYS A 117 -19.52 -9.09 -1.18
CA LYS A 117 -18.98 -10.40 -1.59
C LYS A 117 -17.47 -10.33 -1.82
N GLN A 118 -16.98 -9.24 -2.40
CA GLN A 118 -15.54 -9.02 -2.58
C GLN A 118 -14.84 -8.80 -1.24
N LEU A 119 -15.45 -8.05 -0.31
CA LEU A 119 -14.94 -7.88 1.05
C LEU A 119 -14.86 -9.21 1.79
N LEU A 120 -15.92 -10.01 1.76
CA LEU A 120 -15.95 -11.31 2.42
C LEU A 120 -14.91 -12.26 1.83
N PHE A 121 -14.85 -12.37 0.49
CA PHE A 121 -13.87 -13.24 -0.18
C PHE A 121 -12.43 -12.79 0.13
N GLY A 122 -12.18 -11.49 0.09
CA GLY A 122 -10.87 -10.92 0.44
C GLY A 122 -10.47 -11.19 1.89
N ALA A 123 -11.41 -11.02 2.83
CA ALA A 123 -11.17 -11.26 4.24
C ALA A 123 -10.94 -12.76 4.55
N VAL A 124 -11.75 -13.65 3.98
CA VAL A 124 -11.56 -15.10 4.17
C VAL A 124 -10.20 -15.55 3.65
N GLY A 125 -9.79 -15.11 2.44
CA GLY A 125 -8.48 -15.46 1.91
C GLY A 125 -7.33 -14.90 2.75
N LEU A 126 -7.45 -13.67 3.25
CA LEU A 126 -6.47 -13.08 4.17
C LEU A 126 -6.36 -13.89 5.47
N ILE A 127 -7.48 -14.21 6.10
CA ILE A 127 -7.52 -15.04 7.33
C ILE A 127 -6.84 -16.38 7.09
N LEU A 128 -7.12 -17.04 5.96
CA LEU A 128 -6.49 -18.34 5.65
C LEU A 128 -4.97 -18.21 5.52
N ILE A 129 -4.47 -17.13 4.89
CA ILE A 129 -3.03 -16.88 4.76
C ILE A 129 -2.42 -16.64 6.15
N VAL A 130 -3.00 -15.75 6.96
CA VAL A 130 -2.49 -15.44 8.31
C VAL A 130 -2.50 -16.68 9.20
N VAL A 131 -3.60 -17.44 9.22
CA VAL A 131 -3.71 -18.69 10.02
C VAL A 131 -2.68 -19.73 9.56
N ALA A 132 -2.42 -19.85 8.26
CA ALA A 132 -1.39 -20.74 7.74
C ALA A 132 0.01 -20.36 8.24
N TRP A 133 0.37 -19.05 8.17
CA TRP A 133 1.64 -18.55 8.67
C TRP A 133 1.76 -18.69 10.19
N GLU A 134 0.72 -18.35 10.95
CA GLU A 134 0.67 -18.52 12.40
C GLU A 134 0.87 -19.99 12.82
N THR A 135 0.16 -20.91 12.14
CA THR A 135 0.30 -22.35 12.39
C THR A 135 1.72 -22.82 12.10
N MET A 136 2.31 -22.33 11.02
CA MET A 136 3.70 -22.65 10.66
C MET A 136 4.68 -22.08 11.68
N SER A 137 4.50 -20.83 12.15
CA SER A 137 5.31 -20.21 13.20
C SER A 137 5.31 -21.08 14.46
N ARG A 138 4.14 -21.46 14.94
CA ARG A 138 4.00 -22.32 16.13
C ARG A 138 4.67 -23.66 15.95
N SER A 139 4.53 -24.31 14.77
CA SER A 139 5.16 -25.61 14.48
C SER A 139 6.69 -25.54 14.43
N LEU A 140 7.25 -24.38 14.11
CA LEU A 140 8.69 -24.12 14.09
C LEU A 140 9.23 -23.54 15.41
N GLY A 141 8.37 -23.38 16.42
CA GLY A 141 8.76 -22.76 17.71
C GLY A 141 9.11 -21.29 17.59
N ARG A 142 8.56 -20.58 16.59
CA ARG A 142 8.79 -19.16 16.35
C ARG A 142 7.68 -18.31 16.99
N GLU A 143 8.00 -17.08 17.31
CA GLU A 143 6.99 -16.07 17.70
C GLU A 143 6.05 -15.76 16.53
N ALA A 144 4.81 -15.40 16.83
CA ALA A 144 3.80 -15.06 15.85
C ALA A 144 3.96 -13.62 15.33
N THR A 145 4.59 -12.75 16.09
CA THR A 145 4.81 -11.34 15.76
C THR A 145 6.30 -10.99 15.80
N PRO A 146 6.82 -10.18 14.87
CA PRO A 146 8.21 -9.72 14.92
C PRO A 146 8.53 -9.01 16.24
N GLY A 147 9.64 -9.38 16.90
CA GLY A 147 10.01 -8.86 18.21
C GLY A 147 10.05 -7.33 18.28
N PHE A 148 10.60 -6.67 17.25
CA PHE A 148 10.59 -5.20 17.14
C PHE A 148 9.17 -4.61 17.27
N MET A 149 8.17 -5.19 16.61
CA MET A 149 6.77 -4.72 16.69
C MET A 149 6.18 -4.97 18.06
N THR A 150 6.48 -6.12 18.67
CA THR A 150 6.05 -6.45 20.03
C THR A 150 6.57 -5.43 21.03
N ASP A 151 7.86 -5.12 21.00
CA ASP A 151 8.50 -4.16 21.92
C ASP A 151 7.95 -2.75 21.73
N LEU A 152 7.80 -2.30 20.48
CA LEU A 152 7.23 -1.00 20.14
C LEU A 152 5.80 -0.84 20.64
N LEU A 153 4.95 -1.83 20.38
CA LEU A 153 3.53 -1.76 20.75
C LEU A 153 3.32 -1.85 22.26
N LYS A 154 4.09 -2.68 22.97
CA LYS A 154 4.07 -2.73 24.44
C LYS A 154 4.56 -1.42 25.03
N SER A 155 5.70 -0.89 24.57
CA SER A 155 6.21 0.42 25.00
C SER A 155 5.21 1.54 24.73
N GLY A 156 4.52 1.50 23.60
CA GLY A 156 3.49 2.50 23.27
C GLY A 156 2.27 2.45 24.17
N ARG A 157 1.85 1.26 24.59
CA ARG A 157 0.80 1.11 25.61
C ARG A 157 1.23 1.71 26.95
N ASP A 158 2.45 1.38 27.41
CA ASP A 158 2.96 1.78 28.70
C ASP A 158 3.27 3.30 28.78
N LYS A 159 3.45 3.97 27.61
CA LYS A 159 3.70 5.42 27.48
C LYS A 159 2.48 6.21 26.97
N ASP A 160 1.27 5.68 27.08
CA ASP A 160 0.01 6.32 26.65
C ASP A 160 -0.05 6.70 25.15
N ALA A 161 0.75 6.03 24.31
CA ALA A 161 0.78 6.24 22.86
C ALA A 161 -0.08 5.24 22.07
N ALA A 162 -0.82 4.36 22.76
CA ALA A 162 -1.56 3.25 22.15
C ALA A 162 -2.52 3.69 21.03
N LEU A 163 -3.33 4.73 21.25
CA LEU A 163 -4.27 5.24 20.27
C LEU A 163 -3.58 5.85 19.04
N MET A 164 -2.45 6.52 19.25
CA MET A 164 -1.66 7.08 18.16
C MET A 164 -1.05 5.97 17.30
N LEU A 165 -0.50 4.94 17.91
CA LEU A 165 0.04 3.76 17.20
C LEU A 165 -1.07 2.99 16.49
N LEU A 166 -2.23 2.81 17.13
CA LEU A 166 -3.39 2.18 16.53
C LEU A 166 -3.81 2.91 15.25
N PHE A 167 -3.94 4.23 15.30
CA PHE A 167 -4.27 5.04 14.12
C PHE A 167 -3.17 4.99 13.06
N ALA A 168 -1.92 5.17 13.46
CA ALA A 168 -0.79 5.18 12.54
C ALA A 168 -0.67 3.86 11.76
N PHE A 169 -0.73 2.72 12.46
CA PHE A 169 -0.51 1.42 11.83
C PHE A 169 -1.77 0.80 11.22
N SER A 170 -2.98 1.15 11.71
CA SER A 170 -4.22 0.58 11.16
C SER A 170 -4.91 1.49 10.14
N VAL A 171 -4.51 2.77 10.03
CA VAL A 171 -5.12 3.71 9.08
C VAL A 171 -4.07 4.37 8.19
N ALA A 172 -3.14 5.13 8.78
CA ALA A 172 -2.23 5.97 8.01
C ALA A 172 -1.24 5.15 7.15
N ALA A 173 -0.61 4.13 7.73
CA ALA A 173 0.31 3.25 7.01
C ALA A 173 -0.40 2.46 5.91
N PRO A 174 -1.51 1.71 6.16
CA PRO A 174 -2.25 1.02 5.11
C PRO A 174 -2.69 1.94 3.96
N MET A 175 -3.18 3.14 4.25
CA MET A 175 -3.55 4.10 3.21
C MET A 175 -2.35 4.53 2.36
N SER A 176 -1.23 4.90 2.97
CA SER A 176 -0.02 5.32 2.26
C SER A 176 0.52 4.21 1.36
N GLU A 177 0.62 3.02 1.93
CA GLU A 177 1.22 1.86 1.28
C GLU A 177 0.35 1.31 0.15
N GLU A 178 -0.97 1.18 0.36
CA GLU A 178 -1.87 0.70 -0.68
C GLU A 178 -2.05 1.72 -1.81
N VAL A 179 -2.11 3.02 -1.50
CA VAL A 179 -2.15 4.07 -2.52
C VAL A 179 -0.90 4.01 -3.40
N LEU A 180 0.28 3.81 -2.82
CA LEU A 180 1.52 3.65 -3.59
C LEU A 180 1.53 2.31 -4.34
N ALA A 181 1.38 1.18 -3.63
CA ALA A 181 1.63 -0.15 -4.20
C ALA A 181 0.50 -0.62 -5.13
N ARG A 182 -0.77 -0.61 -4.67
CA ARG A 182 -1.95 -1.13 -5.40
C ARG A 182 -2.68 -0.05 -6.18
N GLY A 183 -2.55 1.20 -5.76
CA GLY A 183 -3.05 2.35 -6.49
C GLY A 183 -2.15 2.72 -7.66
N PHE A 184 -0.97 3.23 -7.37
CA PHE A 184 -0.10 3.85 -8.36
C PHE A 184 0.79 2.85 -9.12
N LEU A 185 1.61 2.05 -8.42
CA LEU A 185 2.58 1.14 -9.04
C LEU A 185 1.87 0.04 -9.83
N TYR A 186 0.93 -0.67 -9.21
CA TYR A 186 0.16 -1.70 -9.89
C TYR A 186 -0.52 -1.16 -11.15
N ARG A 187 -1.17 0.02 -11.08
CA ARG A 187 -1.90 0.60 -12.23
C ARG A 187 -1.00 0.85 -13.43
N GLY A 188 0.15 1.47 -13.21
CA GLY A 188 1.06 1.79 -14.30
C GLY A 188 1.78 0.56 -14.86
N TRP A 189 2.20 -0.36 -13.99
CA TRP A 189 2.90 -1.58 -14.41
C TRP A 189 1.99 -2.60 -15.07
N SER A 190 0.73 -2.72 -14.66
CA SER A 190 -0.25 -3.58 -15.33
C SER A 190 -0.57 -3.12 -16.76
N ALA A 191 -0.42 -1.82 -17.04
CA ALA A 191 -0.55 -1.24 -18.38
C ALA A 191 0.76 -1.26 -19.20
N SER A 192 1.81 -1.91 -18.70
CA SER A 192 3.11 -2.06 -19.35
C SER A 192 3.35 -3.49 -19.85
N PHE A 193 4.58 -3.79 -20.31
CA PHE A 193 4.98 -5.14 -20.70
C PHE A 193 4.90 -6.18 -19.56
N LEU A 194 4.90 -5.74 -18.28
CA LEU A 194 4.74 -6.62 -17.12
C LEU A 194 3.35 -7.26 -17.04
N ARG A 195 2.33 -6.61 -17.64
CA ARG A 195 0.94 -7.04 -17.53
C ARG A 195 0.51 -7.21 -16.07
N VAL A 196 -0.64 -7.81 -15.83
CA VAL A 196 -1.20 -7.98 -14.48
C VAL A 196 -0.31 -8.84 -13.56
N PRO A 197 0.14 -10.03 -13.98
CA PRO A 197 0.94 -10.89 -13.07
C PRO A 197 2.25 -10.23 -12.64
N GLY A 198 3.00 -9.66 -13.58
CA GLY A 198 4.26 -8.98 -13.25
C GLY A 198 4.06 -7.74 -12.39
N ALA A 199 2.98 -6.99 -12.59
CA ALA A 199 2.64 -5.84 -11.76
C ALA A 199 2.30 -6.25 -10.32
N ILE A 200 1.55 -7.35 -10.12
CA ILE A 200 1.25 -7.90 -8.79
C ILE A 200 2.56 -8.31 -8.09
N ILE A 201 3.40 -9.10 -8.75
CA ILE A 201 4.65 -9.59 -8.17
C ILE A 201 5.57 -8.43 -7.81
N LEU A 202 5.83 -7.51 -8.74
CA LEU A 202 6.79 -6.44 -8.54
C LEU A 202 6.33 -5.42 -7.48
N SER A 203 5.04 -5.06 -7.47
CA SER A 203 4.50 -4.16 -6.44
C SER A 203 4.49 -4.82 -5.05
N SER A 204 4.28 -6.14 -4.97
CA SER A 204 4.36 -6.88 -3.72
C SER A 204 5.80 -7.01 -3.21
N LEU A 205 6.77 -7.26 -4.10
CA LEU A 205 8.19 -7.27 -3.74
C LEU A 205 8.64 -5.91 -3.20
N LEU A 206 8.28 -4.80 -3.86
CA LEU A 206 8.63 -3.46 -3.37
C LEU A 206 7.96 -3.14 -2.04
N TRP A 207 6.72 -3.59 -1.86
CA TRP A 207 6.03 -3.45 -0.57
C TRP A 207 6.71 -4.28 0.52
N THR A 208 7.22 -5.48 0.21
CA THR A 208 8.00 -6.29 1.14
C THR A 208 9.31 -5.62 1.53
N VAL A 209 9.99 -4.93 0.59
CA VAL A 209 11.25 -4.23 0.85
C VAL A 209 11.11 -3.13 1.91
N VAL A 210 9.95 -2.49 2.06
CA VAL A 210 9.74 -1.50 3.14
C VAL A 210 9.65 -2.13 4.54
N HIS A 211 9.65 -3.46 4.61
CA HIS A 211 9.59 -4.24 5.85
C HIS A 211 10.92 -4.96 6.16
N LEU A 212 12.06 -4.50 5.60
CA LEU A 212 13.38 -5.13 5.79
C LEU A 212 13.88 -5.15 7.26
N GLN A 213 13.19 -4.49 8.18
CA GLN A 213 13.39 -4.63 9.62
C GLN A 213 12.96 -6.02 10.15
N TYR A 214 12.22 -6.81 9.36
CA TYR A 214 11.82 -8.17 9.68
C TYR A 214 12.82 -9.19 9.14
N ASP A 215 12.85 -10.37 9.73
CA ASP A 215 13.63 -11.49 9.20
C ASP A 215 13.00 -12.08 7.92
N LEU A 216 13.73 -12.95 7.23
CA LEU A 216 13.26 -13.53 5.96
C LEU A 216 11.94 -14.30 6.08
N TYR A 217 11.64 -14.86 7.23
CA TYR A 217 10.41 -15.60 7.47
C TYR A 217 9.20 -14.65 7.42
N PHE A 218 9.25 -13.57 8.21
CA PHE A 218 8.18 -12.56 8.21
C PHE A 218 8.13 -11.78 6.89
N LEU A 219 9.27 -11.59 6.21
CA LEU A 219 9.26 -11.01 4.86
C LEU A 219 8.53 -11.90 3.85
N ALA A 220 8.62 -13.23 3.97
CA ALA A 220 7.86 -14.16 3.13
C ALA A 220 6.36 -14.11 3.43
N GLU A 221 5.96 -13.94 4.69
CA GLU A 221 4.57 -13.70 5.07
C GLU A 221 4.04 -12.40 4.46
N VAL A 222 4.75 -11.28 4.65
CA VAL A 222 4.42 -9.97 4.08
C VAL A 222 4.28 -10.08 2.55
N PHE A 223 5.20 -10.76 1.89
CA PHE A 223 5.12 -10.98 0.44
C PHE A 223 3.87 -11.76 0.02
N SER A 224 3.52 -12.83 0.76
CA SER A 224 2.31 -13.63 0.47
C SER A 224 1.03 -12.80 0.62
N ILE A 225 0.93 -11.99 1.68
CA ILE A 225 -0.17 -11.05 1.89
C ILE A 225 -0.17 -10.01 0.76
N GLY A 226 1.00 -9.55 0.36
CA GLY A 226 1.19 -8.63 -0.76
C GLY A 226 0.64 -9.15 -2.08
N LEU A 227 0.92 -10.41 -2.40
CA LEU A 227 0.37 -11.08 -3.58
C LEU A 227 -1.16 -11.19 -3.52
N TRP A 228 -1.71 -11.49 -2.33
CA TRP A 228 -3.15 -11.54 -2.12
C TRP A 228 -3.81 -10.19 -2.35
N PHE A 229 -3.28 -9.12 -1.77
CA PHE A 229 -3.79 -7.76 -1.99
C PHE A 229 -3.71 -7.35 -3.47
N GLY A 230 -2.60 -7.67 -4.15
CA GLY A 230 -2.45 -7.43 -5.57
C GLY A 230 -3.47 -8.19 -6.42
N TYR A 231 -3.74 -9.46 -6.10
CA TYR A 231 -4.79 -10.26 -6.73
C TYR A 231 -6.19 -9.68 -6.48
N MET A 232 -6.49 -9.29 -5.23
CA MET A 232 -7.76 -8.69 -4.88
C MET A 232 -7.97 -7.33 -5.59
N ARG A 233 -6.89 -6.52 -5.71
CA ARG A 233 -6.91 -5.28 -6.50
C ARG A 233 -7.28 -5.54 -7.96
N TYR A 234 -6.68 -6.57 -8.56
CA TYR A 234 -7.00 -6.99 -9.92
C TYR A 234 -8.46 -7.44 -10.08
N ARG A 235 -8.92 -8.32 -9.19
CA ARG A 235 -10.26 -8.94 -9.29
C ARG A 235 -11.40 -7.98 -9.01
N SER A 236 -11.21 -7.03 -8.12
CA SER A 236 -12.26 -6.09 -7.69
C SER A 236 -12.25 -4.76 -8.42
N ASN A 237 -11.13 -4.40 -9.03
CA ASN A 237 -10.85 -3.04 -9.49
C ASN A 237 -11.15 -1.98 -8.40
N SER A 238 -10.86 -2.29 -7.14
CA SER A 238 -11.11 -1.43 -5.99
C SER A 238 -9.83 -1.30 -5.15
N LEU A 239 -9.35 -0.06 -4.98
CA LEU A 239 -8.28 0.23 -4.04
C LEU A 239 -8.79 0.21 -2.60
N TRP A 240 -10.04 0.65 -2.37
CA TRP A 240 -10.65 0.59 -1.04
C TRP A 240 -10.69 -0.81 -0.45
N LEU A 241 -10.88 -1.84 -1.31
CA LEU A 241 -10.85 -3.22 -0.83
C LEU A 241 -9.51 -3.56 -0.18
N THR A 242 -8.40 -3.25 -0.83
CA THR A 242 -7.07 -3.59 -0.31
C THR A 242 -6.71 -2.74 0.91
N ILE A 243 -7.09 -1.46 0.93
CA ILE A 243 -6.94 -0.59 2.11
C ILE A 243 -7.69 -1.17 3.32
N VAL A 244 -8.95 -1.57 3.15
CA VAL A 244 -9.77 -2.14 4.25
C VAL A 244 -9.19 -3.46 4.74
N LEU A 245 -8.79 -4.36 3.83
CA LEU A 245 -8.19 -5.65 4.21
C LEU A 245 -6.87 -5.44 4.96
N HIS A 246 -6.01 -4.54 4.49
CA HIS A 246 -4.74 -4.20 5.12
C HIS A 246 -4.97 -3.56 6.51
N ALA A 247 -5.89 -2.59 6.58
CA ALA A 247 -6.26 -1.94 7.84
C ALA A 247 -6.77 -2.95 8.88
N LEU A 248 -7.63 -3.89 8.49
CA LEU A 248 -8.13 -4.94 9.36
C LEU A 248 -7.02 -5.90 9.82
N ASN A 249 -6.10 -6.29 8.93
CA ASN A 249 -4.94 -7.11 9.28
C ASN A 249 -4.10 -6.43 10.36
N ASN A 250 -3.72 -5.18 10.12
CA ASN A 250 -2.88 -4.43 11.05
C ASN A 250 -3.60 -4.11 12.35
N LEU A 251 -4.90 -3.76 12.29
CA LEU A 251 -5.72 -3.54 13.49
C LEU A 251 -5.73 -4.78 14.38
N THR A 252 -5.96 -5.95 13.77
CA THR A 252 -5.96 -7.22 14.50
C THR A 252 -4.60 -7.49 15.13
N ALA A 253 -3.51 -7.36 14.37
CA ALA A 253 -2.15 -7.57 14.87
C ALA A 253 -1.81 -6.60 16.03
N VAL A 254 -2.11 -5.31 15.88
CA VAL A 254 -1.86 -4.28 16.91
C VAL A 254 -2.64 -4.58 18.18
N VAL A 255 -3.95 -4.88 18.06
CA VAL A 255 -4.81 -5.17 19.22
C VAL A 255 -4.36 -6.44 19.93
N LEU A 256 -4.10 -7.53 19.19
CA LEU A 256 -3.64 -8.79 19.79
C LEU A 256 -2.31 -8.59 20.53
N THR A 257 -1.34 -7.92 19.91
CA THR A 257 -0.02 -7.70 20.51
C THR A 257 -0.07 -6.79 21.75
N MET A 258 -0.85 -5.71 21.69
CA MET A 258 -0.93 -4.75 22.81
C MET A 258 -1.66 -5.29 24.04
N TRP A 259 -2.76 -6.01 23.83
CA TRP A 259 -3.70 -6.34 24.91
C TRP A 259 -3.80 -7.82 25.24
N LEU A 260 -3.49 -8.72 24.31
CA LEU A 260 -3.57 -10.16 24.57
C LEU A 260 -2.19 -10.82 24.74
N GLY A 261 -1.10 -10.08 24.52
CA GLY A 261 0.25 -10.55 24.83
C GLY A 261 0.76 -11.68 23.93
N SER A 262 0.16 -11.83 22.77
CA SER A 262 0.55 -12.84 21.78
C SER A 262 1.80 -12.44 21.01
#